data_3b1c2fa48e80c586c3aa58e2fb4da8d2
#
_entry.id   3b1c2fa48e80c586c3aa58e2fb4da8d2
#
_cell.length_a   1.000
_cell.length_b   1.000
_cell.length_c   1.000
_cell.angle_alpha   90.00
_cell.angle_beta   90.00
_cell.angle_gamma   90.00
#
_symmetry.space_group_name_H-M   'P 1'
#
loop_
_entity.id
_entity.type
_entity.pdbx_description
1 polymer ?
#
loop_
_entity_poly.entity_id
_entity_poly.type
_entity_poly.pdbx_seq_one_letter_code
_entity_poly.pdbx_strand_id
1 'polypeptide(L)'
;LASRRQRQMCIRDRSSGKTILKNCAIEPEIKDLTKFLSQAGANIKWSGRTCTIIGVNSLNQTSHTVMADRIEAGTFCVAATLTKGNLQIKNLDPNIINTEIELLEKVGAKIKTSGNKIFIKGPDKIKPIQNIKTKEFPGIPTDLQAQLMVLMCKSVGKSSITESIFENRFMHVAELQRLGAKINIQNNKALIEGNTKFIGAELMSSDLRASVALVLAAIVANGKSIVGRVYHLERGYE
;
A
#
# COMPACT_ATOMS: atom_id res chain seq x y z
N LEU A 1 -5.04 14.74 3.06
CA LEU A 1 -4.58 13.61 3.93
C LEU A 1 -3.08 13.66 4.16
N ALA A 2 -2.25 14.01 3.16
CA ALA A 2 -0.84 14.34 3.38
C ALA A 2 -0.69 15.42 4.47
N SER A 3 -1.60 16.39 4.52
CA SER A 3 -1.60 17.43 5.56
C SER A 3 -1.86 16.89 6.98
N ARG A 4 -2.59 15.78 7.15
CA ARG A 4 -2.78 15.17 8.48
C ARG A 4 -1.53 14.45 8.96
N ARG A 5 -0.85 13.69 8.08
CA ARG A 5 0.44 13.04 8.40
C ARG A 5 1.52 14.08 8.66
N GLN A 6 1.62 15.11 7.81
CA GLN A 6 2.55 16.23 8.00
C GLN A 6 2.26 17.00 9.29
N ARG A 7 1.02 17.27 9.65
CA ARG A 7 0.68 17.93 10.92
C ARG A 7 1.07 17.11 12.13
N GLN A 8 0.98 15.77 12.08
CA GLN A 8 1.48 14.91 13.14
C GLN A 8 3.02 14.96 13.24
N MET A 9 3.72 15.08 12.12
CA MET A 9 5.18 15.18 12.08
C MET A 9 5.71 16.58 12.42
N CYS A 10 4.95 17.64 12.14
CA CYS A 10 5.36 19.04 12.32
C CYS A 10 4.97 19.64 13.67
N ILE A 11 4.08 19.00 14.45
CA ILE A 11 3.76 19.45 15.81
C ILE A 11 4.86 18.96 16.73
N ARG A 12 5.73 19.86 17.01
CA ARG A 12 7.02 19.61 17.65
C ARG A 12 6.88 19.09 19.07
N ASP A 13 7.49 17.96 19.28
CA ASP A 13 8.08 17.47 20.52
C ASP A 13 8.83 18.55 21.35
N ARG A 14 9.22 19.68 20.74
CA ARG A 14 9.98 20.80 21.33
C ARG A 14 9.17 22.09 21.57
N SER A 15 7.85 22.09 21.31
CA SER A 15 7.02 23.22 21.71
C SER A 15 6.80 23.19 23.22
N SER A 16 6.97 24.33 23.90
CA SER A 16 6.66 24.41 25.33
C SER A 16 5.18 24.10 25.58
N GLY A 17 4.87 23.28 26.60
CA GLY A 17 3.51 22.97 27.01
C GLY A 17 3.01 21.59 26.56
N LYS A 18 1.70 21.43 26.55
CA LYS A 18 0.98 20.18 26.24
C LYS A 18 0.22 20.33 24.93
N THR A 19 0.48 19.43 23.99
CA THR A 19 -0.28 19.31 22.73
C THR A 19 -1.12 18.05 22.72
N ILE A 20 -2.39 18.15 22.36
CA ILE A 20 -3.30 17.01 22.22
C ILE A 20 -3.77 16.94 20.77
N LEU A 21 -3.43 15.85 20.10
CA LEU A 21 -3.88 15.53 18.77
C LEU A 21 -5.02 14.50 18.86
N LYS A 22 -6.20 14.84 18.37
CA LYS A 22 -7.36 13.96 18.33
C LYS A 22 -7.57 13.39 16.93
N ASN A 23 -8.16 12.21 16.85
CA ASN A 23 -8.42 11.49 15.58
C ASN A 23 -7.16 11.33 14.72
N CYS A 24 -6.06 10.95 15.37
CA CYS A 24 -4.79 10.69 14.70
C CYS A 24 -4.85 9.48 13.79
N ALA A 25 -4.00 9.48 12.78
CA ALA A 25 -3.59 8.30 12.05
C ALA A 25 -2.88 7.33 13.01
N ILE A 26 -3.20 6.05 12.89
CA ILE A 26 -2.66 4.99 13.76
C ILE A 26 -1.93 3.90 12.96
N GLU A 27 -1.56 4.22 11.73
CA GLU A 27 -0.76 3.38 10.88
C GLU A 27 0.52 2.95 11.60
N PRO A 28 1.02 1.72 11.36
CA PRO A 28 2.20 1.19 12.03
C PRO A 28 3.43 2.12 11.95
N GLU A 29 3.65 2.75 10.80
CA GLU A 29 4.73 3.71 10.59
C GLU A 29 4.63 4.96 11.48
N ILE A 30 3.42 5.38 11.85
CA ILE A 30 3.22 6.49 12.81
C ILE A 30 3.57 6.05 14.23
N LYS A 31 3.24 4.82 14.59
CA LYS A 31 3.62 4.25 15.89
C LYS A 31 5.12 4.04 15.99
N ASP A 32 5.76 3.59 14.90
CA ASP A 32 7.21 3.42 14.83
C ASP A 32 7.94 4.76 14.99
N LEU A 33 7.50 5.81 14.28
CA LEU A 33 8.01 7.17 14.46
C LEU A 33 7.90 7.67 15.90
N THR A 34 6.73 7.47 16.53
CA THR A 34 6.55 7.93 17.92
C THR A 34 7.37 7.11 18.90
N LYS A 35 7.61 5.83 18.64
CA LYS A 35 8.55 5.00 19.40
C LYS A 35 9.97 5.53 19.31
N PHE A 36 10.44 5.84 18.09
CA PHE A 36 11.75 6.46 17.86
C PHE A 36 11.90 7.76 18.64
N LEU A 37 10.94 8.68 18.52
CA LEU A 37 10.96 9.95 19.24
C LEU A 37 10.93 9.77 20.76
N SER A 38 10.15 8.81 21.27
CA SER A 38 10.11 8.51 22.70
C SER A 38 11.45 7.95 23.21
N GLN A 39 12.13 7.12 22.42
CA GLN A 39 13.49 6.65 22.73
C GLN A 39 14.50 7.80 22.79
N ALA A 40 14.32 8.84 21.97
CA ALA A 40 15.10 10.06 22.01
C ALA A 40 14.75 11.00 23.18
N GLY A 41 13.73 10.66 24.00
CA GLY A 41 13.33 11.44 25.17
C GLY A 41 12.07 12.28 24.99
N ALA A 42 11.38 12.20 23.85
CA ALA A 42 10.10 12.86 23.69
C ALA A 42 9.03 12.25 24.60
N ASN A 43 8.22 13.09 25.23
CA ASN A 43 7.14 12.65 26.09
C ASN A 43 5.83 12.52 25.30
N ILE A 44 5.61 11.33 24.74
CA ILE A 44 4.47 11.03 23.86
C ILE A 44 3.63 9.90 24.46
N LYS A 45 2.33 10.14 24.60
CA LYS A 45 1.38 9.15 25.11
C LYS A 45 0.21 8.97 24.15
N TRP A 46 -0.16 7.73 23.91
CA TRP A 46 -1.31 7.36 23.10
C TRP A 46 -2.45 6.82 23.94
N SER A 47 -3.67 7.24 23.58
CA SER A 47 -4.93 6.66 24.07
C SER A 47 -5.86 6.51 22.88
N GLY A 48 -5.99 5.29 22.34
CA GLY A 48 -6.70 5.04 21.10
C GLY A 48 -6.15 5.89 19.94
N ARG A 49 -6.98 6.74 19.36
CA ARG A 49 -6.62 7.68 18.29
C ARG A 49 -6.27 9.10 18.81
N THR A 50 -5.99 9.22 20.09
CA THR A 50 -5.54 10.48 20.68
C THR A 50 -4.07 10.38 21.06
N CYS A 51 -3.26 11.31 20.56
CA CYS A 51 -1.85 11.44 20.89
C CYS A 51 -1.64 12.69 21.73
N THR A 52 -1.08 12.53 22.91
CA THR A 52 -0.67 13.63 23.81
C THR A 52 0.84 13.75 23.80
N ILE A 53 1.32 14.95 23.54
CA ILE A 53 2.74 15.29 23.50
C ILE A 53 3.00 16.38 24.54
N ILE A 54 3.95 16.14 25.41
CA ILE A 54 4.44 17.16 26.34
C ILE A 54 5.79 17.60 25.85
N GLY A 55 5.95 18.91 25.62
CA GLY A 55 7.17 19.48 25.09
C GLY A 55 8.37 19.22 26.03
N VAL A 56 9.54 19.00 25.42
CA VAL A 56 10.80 18.78 26.09
C VAL A 56 11.84 19.80 25.59
N ASN A 57 12.80 20.14 26.42
CA ASN A 57 13.84 21.14 26.06
C ASN A 57 14.81 20.61 24.99
N SER A 58 15.10 19.31 25.00
CA SER A 58 16.02 18.67 24.07
C SER A 58 15.67 17.20 23.87
N LEU A 59 16.10 16.66 22.74
CA LEU A 59 16.11 15.23 22.47
C LEU A 59 17.53 14.70 22.56
N ASN A 60 17.66 13.46 23.02
CA ASN A 60 18.93 12.77 23.15
C ASN A 60 19.24 11.99 21.87
N GLN A 61 20.53 11.76 21.64
CA GLN A 61 20.96 10.84 20.60
C GLN A 61 20.43 9.43 20.92
N THR A 62 19.88 8.77 19.93
CA THR A 62 19.35 7.40 20.04
C THR A 62 19.57 6.63 18.76
N SER A 63 19.55 5.31 18.84
CA SER A 63 19.52 4.43 17.67
C SER A 63 18.16 3.75 17.57
N HIS A 64 17.67 3.60 16.36
CA HIS A 64 16.39 2.98 16.09
C HIS A 64 16.45 2.18 14.79
N THR A 65 15.91 0.97 14.81
CA THR A 65 15.70 0.21 13.58
C THR A 65 14.32 0.51 13.07
N VAL A 66 14.25 1.14 11.90
CA VAL A 66 12.98 1.46 11.24
C VAL A 66 12.25 0.18 10.87
N MET A 67 10.95 0.16 11.06
CA MET A 67 10.12 -0.98 10.71
C MET A 67 10.15 -1.26 9.19
N ALA A 68 9.88 -2.51 8.80
CA ALA A 68 9.75 -2.87 7.39
C ALA A 68 8.57 -2.13 6.71
N ASP A 69 8.73 -1.81 5.42
CA ASP A 69 7.67 -1.17 4.63
C ASP A 69 6.56 -2.18 4.30
N ARG A 70 5.39 -1.97 4.92
CA ARG A 70 4.21 -2.81 4.70
C ARG A 70 3.62 -2.67 3.30
N ILE A 71 3.80 -1.51 2.65
CA ILE A 71 3.28 -1.27 1.30
C ILE A 71 4.15 -1.99 0.27
N GLU A 72 5.47 -1.94 0.44
CA GLU A 72 6.39 -2.72 -0.37
C GLU A 72 6.09 -4.23 -0.23
N ALA A 73 5.98 -4.73 1.01
CA ALA A 73 5.64 -6.13 1.28
C ALA A 73 4.30 -6.53 0.64
N GLY A 74 3.25 -5.70 0.80
CA GLY A 74 1.95 -5.91 0.16
C GLY A 74 2.05 -5.95 -1.36
N THR A 75 2.87 -5.09 -1.96
CA THR A 75 3.13 -5.08 -3.41
C THR A 75 3.76 -6.38 -3.88
N PHE A 76 4.77 -6.90 -3.17
CA PHE A 76 5.39 -8.19 -3.51
C PHE A 76 4.43 -9.37 -3.29
N CYS A 77 3.55 -9.29 -2.29
CA CYS A 77 2.48 -10.29 -2.14
C CYS A 77 1.51 -10.28 -3.32
N VAL A 78 1.14 -9.09 -3.82
CA VAL A 78 0.33 -8.96 -5.05
C VAL A 78 1.09 -9.50 -6.25
N ALA A 79 2.38 -9.18 -6.40
CA ALA A 79 3.23 -9.70 -7.48
C ALA A 79 3.26 -11.22 -7.52
N ALA A 80 3.51 -11.89 -6.38
CA ALA A 80 3.50 -13.34 -6.27
C ALA A 80 2.13 -13.94 -6.62
N THR A 81 1.03 -13.31 -6.19
CA THR A 81 -0.33 -13.74 -6.50
C THR A 81 -0.62 -13.61 -8.00
N LEU A 82 -0.21 -12.51 -8.61
CA LEU A 82 -0.43 -12.16 -10.01
C LEU A 82 0.33 -13.11 -10.96
N THR A 83 1.57 -13.44 -10.61
CA THR A 83 2.49 -14.25 -11.42
C THR A 83 2.41 -15.75 -11.15
N LYS A 84 1.51 -16.20 -10.27
CA LYS A 84 1.43 -17.58 -9.77
C LYS A 84 2.73 -18.04 -9.08
N GLY A 85 3.49 -17.08 -8.58
CA GLY A 85 4.81 -17.30 -8.00
C GLY A 85 4.77 -17.86 -6.58
N ASN A 86 5.94 -18.28 -6.11
CA ASN A 86 6.21 -18.60 -4.71
C ASN A 86 7.17 -17.55 -4.16
N LEU A 87 6.82 -16.92 -3.04
CA LEU A 87 7.65 -15.89 -2.43
C LEU A 87 7.71 -16.07 -0.91
N GLN A 88 8.87 -15.77 -0.35
CA GLN A 88 9.06 -15.62 1.09
C GLN A 88 9.47 -14.19 1.41
N ILE A 89 8.68 -13.49 2.22
CA ILE A 89 9.02 -12.18 2.79
C ILE A 89 9.55 -12.42 4.20
N LYS A 90 10.65 -11.78 4.55
CA LYS A 90 11.32 -11.89 5.87
C LYS A 90 11.34 -10.53 6.55
N ASN A 91 11.53 -10.52 7.87
CA ASN A 91 11.69 -9.32 8.69
C ASN A 91 10.48 -8.39 8.69
N LEU A 92 9.28 -8.94 8.50
CA LEU A 92 8.01 -8.22 8.56
C LEU A 92 7.09 -8.90 9.57
N ASP A 93 6.50 -8.15 10.49
CA ASP A 93 5.40 -8.63 11.31
C ASP A 93 4.14 -8.79 10.43
N PRO A 94 3.62 -10.03 10.24
CA PRO A 94 2.44 -10.26 9.40
C PRO A 94 1.19 -9.49 9.86
N ASN A 95 1.08 -9.16 11.14
CA ASN A 95 -0.09 -8.47 11.70
C ASN A 95 -0.28 -7.07 11.10
N ILE A 96 0.78 -6.42 10.62
CA ILE A 96 0.67 -5.08 10.03
C ILE A 96 0.10 -5.06 8.61
N ILE A 97 -0.02 -6.24 7.97
CA ILE A 97 -0.66 -6.43 6.64
C ILE A 97 -1.74 -7.51 6.66
N ASN A 98 -2.36 -7.74 7.81
CA ASN A 98 -3.35 -8.82 7.96
C ASN A 98 -4.54 -8.66 7.00
N THR A 99 -5.02 -7.44 6.81
CA THR A 99 -6.15 -7.16 5.90
C THR A 99 -5.80 -7.46 4.44
N GLU A 100 -4.57 -7.19 4.03
CA GLU A 100 -4.04 -7.53 2.70
C GLU A 100 -3.90 -9.04 2.55
N ILE A 101 -3.39 -9.75 3.57
CA ILE A 101 -3.31 -11.22 3.60
C ILE A 101 -4.70 -11.81 3.40
N GLU A 102 -5.68 -11.42 4.20
CA GLU A 102 -7.06 -11.89 4.09
C GLU A 102 -7.66 -11.65 2.69
N LEU A 103 -7.37 -10.49 2.09
CA LEU A 103 -7.84 -10.19 0.73
C LEU A 103 -7.18 -11.11 -0.28
N LEU A 104 -5.87 -11.34 -0.18
CA LEU A 104 -5.14 -12.21 -1.09
C LEU A 104 -5.55 -13.69 -0.94
N GLU A 105 -5.89 -14.14 0.25
CA GLU A 105 -6.47 -15.47 0.47
C GLU A 105 -7.85 -15.62 -0.19
N LYS A 106 -8.70 -14.58 -0.11
CA LYS A 106 -10.01 -14.54 -0.79
C LYS A 106 -9.88 -14.67 -2.31
N VAL A 107 -8.85 -14.10 -2.92
CA VAL A 107 -8.61 -14.26 -4.36
C VAL A 107 -7.96 -15.61 -4.71
N GLY A 108 -7.60 -16.42 -3.71
CA GLY A 108 -7.12 -17.79 -3.88
C GLY A 108 -5.64 -18.00 -3.60
N ALA A 109 -4.89 -17.00 -3.18
CA ALA A 109 -3.51 -17.19 -2.75
C ALA A 109 -3.44 -18.10 -1.50
N LYS A 110 -2.39 -18.92 -1.41
CA LYS A 110 -2.11 -19.72 -0.21
C LYS A 110 -1.03 -19.00 0.59
N ILE A 111 -1.38 -18.53 1.78
CA ILE A 111 -0.48 -17.75 2.63
C ILE A 111 -0.26 -18.49 3.94
N LYS A 112 0.99 -18.52 4.40
CA LYS A 112 1.38 -19.04 5.72
C LYS A 112 2.28 -18.02 6.39
N THR A 113 2.06 -17.75 7.65
CA THR A 113 2.89 -16.87 8.47
C THR A 113 3.62 -17.68 9.54
N SER A 114 4.86 -17.29 9.85
CA SER A 114 5.65 -17.90 10.92
C SER A 114 6.64 -16.89 11.48
N GLY A 115 6.41 -16.41 12.70
CA GLY A 115 7.14 -15.28 13.25
C GLY A 115 7.09 -14.08 12.30
N ASN A 116 8.23 -13.47 12.03
CA ASN A 116 8.35 -12.34 11.12
C ASN A 116 8.55 -12.75 9.64
N LYS A 117 7.86 -13.80 9.20
CA LYS A 117 7.97 -14.34 7.83
C LYS A 117 6.58 -14.58 7.26
N ILE A 118 6.44 -14.30 5.97
CA ILE A 118 5.25 -14.59 5.18
C ILE A 118 5.67 -15.46 4.00
N PHE A 119 4.99 -16.58 3.80
CA PHE A 119 5.13 -17.45 2.66
C PHE A 119 3.86 -17.33 1.84
N ILE A 120 3.98 -16.95 0.58
CA ILE A 120 2.85 -16.82 -0.33
C ILE A 120 3.06 -17.66 -1.58
N LYS A 121 2.00 -18.34 -1.99
CA LYS A 121 1.90 -19.02 -3.27
C LYS A 121 0.69 -18.50 -4.03
N GLY A 122 0.92 -17.94 -5.23
CA GLY A 122 -0.14 -17.46 -6.10
C GLY A 122 -1.02 -18.61 -6.61
N PRO A 123 -2.32 -18.35 -6.86
CA PRO A 123 -3.27 -19.32 -7.37
C PRO A 123 -3.18 -19.48 -8.90
N ASP A 124 -3.64 -20.60 -9.44
CA ASP A 124 -3.77 -20.76 -10.88
C ASP A 124 -4.83 -19.85 -11.50
N LYS A 125 -5.90 -19.59 -10.76
CA LYS A 125 -6.98 -18.68 -11.14
C LYS A 125 -7.25 -17.70 -10.02
N ILE A 126 -7.20 -16.42 -10.32
CA ILE A 126 -7.49 -15.34 -9.39
C ILE A 126 -9.00 -15.14 -9.33
N LYS A 127 -9.59 -15.28 -8.14
CA LYS A 127 -11.03 -15.05 -7.94
C LYS A 127 -11.32 -13.54 -7.94
N PRO A 128 -12.46 -13.11 -8.50
CA PRO A 128 -12.87 -11.71 -8.44
C PRO A 128 -13.32 -11.33 -7.03
N ILE A 129 -13.11 -10.07 -6.68
CA ILE A 129 -13.69 -9.48 -5.46
C ILE A 129 -14.49 -8.24 -5.84
N GLN A 130 -15.74 -8.20 -5.40
CA GLN A 130 -16.58 -7.01 -5.49
C GLN A 130 -16.39 -6.15 -4.23
N ASN A 131 -16.40 -4.82 -4.43
CA ASN A 131 -16.33 -3.85 -3.34
C ASN A 131 -15.06 -3.89 -2.48
N ILE A 132 -13.88 -4.05 -3.11
CA ILE A 132 -12.64 -3.69 -2.44
C ILE A 132 -12.72 -2.20 -2.13
N LYS A 133 -12.59 -1.83 -0.85
CA LYS A 133 -12.67 -0.43 -0.43
C LYS A 133 -11.41 -0.03 0.31
N THR A 134 -10.76 1.03 -0.15
CA THR A 134 -9.65 1.61 0.58
C THR A 134 -10.14 2.26 1.88
N LYS A 135 -9.40 2.07 2.96
CA LYS A 135 -9.71 2.62 4.29
C LYS A 135 -8.43 2.94 5.02
N GLU A 136 -8.54 3.82 6.02
CA GLU A 136 -7.49 4.01 7.02
C GLU A 136 -7.15 2.70 7.72
N PHE A 137 -5.89 2.58 8.18
CA PHE A 137 -5.45 1.40 8.92
C PHE A 137 -6.39 1.05 10.10
N PRO A 138 -6.73 -0.22 10.27
CA PRO A 138 -6.20 -1.44 9.62
C PRO A 138 -6.92 -1.87 8.32
N GLY A 139 -7.63 -0.99 7.63
CA GLY A 139 -8.25 -1.31 6.34
C GLY A 139 -7.25 -1.36 5.17
N ILE A 140 -7.74 -1.70 3.97
CA ILE A 140 -6.91 -1.75 2.76
C ILE A 140 -6.32 -0.36 2.48
N PRO A 141 -4.99 -0.22 2.43
CA PRO A 141 -4.36 1.07 2.20
C PRO A 141 -4.58 1.55 0.77
N THR A 142 -4.82 2.84 0.64
CA THR A 142 -4.92 3.50 -0.67
C THR A 142 -3.63 3.33 -1.51
N ASP A 143 -2.49 3.11 -0.85
CA ASP A 143 -1.20 2.90 -1.50
C ASP A 143 -1.06 1.53 -2.19
N LEU A 144 -1.95 0.58 -1.94
CA LEU A 144 -2.05 -0.69 -2.67
C LEU A 144 -3.21 -0.75 -3.67
N GLN A 145 -3.99 0.32 -3.79
CA GLN A 145 -5.18 0.36 -4.65
C GLN A 145 -4.85 0.04 -6.11
N ALA A 146 -3.79 0.64 -6.67
CA ALA A 146 -3.40 0.45 -8.06
C ALA A 146 -2.89 -0.97 -8.34
N GLN A 147 -2.10 -1.57 -7.43
CA GLN A 147 -1.62 -2.94 -7.52
C GLN A 147 -2.77 -3.95 -7.46
N LEU A 148 -3.73 -3.73 -6.55
CA LEU A 148 -4.93 -4.56 -6.45
C LEU A 148 -5.81 -4.44 -7.70
N MET A 149 -5.82 -3.28 -8.35
CA MET A 149 -6.54 -3.09 -9.62
C MET A 149 -5.96 -3.97 -10.73
N VAL A 150 -4.64 -4.03 -10.86
CA VAL A 150 -3.96 -4.93 -11.80
C VAL A 150 -4.31 -6.39 -11.51
N LEU A 151 -4.31 -6.80 -10.23
CA LEU A 151 -4.70 -8.13 -9.81
C LEU A 151 -6.14 -8.46 -10.24
N MET A 152 -7.07 -7.52 -10.05
CA MET A 152 -8.47 -7.70 -10.43
C MET A 152 -8.66 -7.74 -11.94
N CYS A 153 -7.84 -7.08 -12.74
CA CYS A 153 -7.86 -7.23 -14.21
C CYS A 153 -7.54 -8.67 -14.65
N LYS A 154 -6.79 -9.42 -13.86
CA LYS A 154 -6.47 -10.85 -14.14
C LYS A 154 -7.45 -11.82 -13.50
N SER A 155 -8.40 -11.37 -12.69
CA SER A 155 -9.39 -12.24 -12.05
C SER A 155 -10.38 -12.85 -13.04
N VAL A 156 -10.98 -13.99 -12.66
CA VAL A 156 -11.98 -14.69 -13.54
C VAL A 156 -13.39 -14.13 -13.32
N GLY A 157 -13.62 -12.87 -13.68
CA GLY A 157 -14.94 -12.24 -13.52
C GLY A 157 -14.84 -10.75 -13.23
N LYS A 158 -15.99 -10.14 -12.89
CA LYS A 158 -16.07 -8.69 -12.61
C LYS A 158 -15.68 -8.40 -11.18
N SER A 159 -14.93 -7.32 -10.99
CA SER A 159 -14.51 -6.79 -9.69
C SER A 159 -14.80 -5.31 -9.58
N SER A 160 -14.75 -4.75 -8.38
CA SER A 160 -14.81 -3.31 -8.20
C SER A 160 -13.95 -2.83 -7.05
N ILE A 161 -13.38 -1.64 -7.21
CA ILE A 161 -12.57 -0.96 -6.20
C ILE A 161 -13.16 0.42 -5.96
N THR A 162 -13.40 0.74 -4.70
CA THR A 162 -13.84 2.07 -4.26
C THR A 162 -12.70 2.76 -3.52
N GLU A 163 -12.24 3.90 -4.05
CA GLU A 163 -11.26 4.76 -3.39
C GLU A 163 -11.98 5.73 -2.47
N SER A 164 -11.73 5.65 -1.16
CA SER A 164 -12.41 6.48 -0.17
C SER A 164 -11.46 7.38 0.64
N ILE A 165 -10.17 7.37 0.30
CA ILE A 165 -9.12 8.09 1.03
C ILE A 165 -8.64 9.31 0.24
N PHE A 166 -8.42 9.15 -1.07
CA PHE A 166 -7.95 10.21 -1.94
C PHE A 166 -8.92 10.46 -3.10
N GLU A 167 -9.11 11.71 -3.42
CA GLU A 167 -9.77 12.14 -4.65
C GLU A 167 -8.83 11.93 -5.86
N ASN A 168 -9.40 11.60 -7.01
CA ASN A 168 -8.71 11.50 -8.30
C ASN A 168 -7.50 10.54 -8.36
N ARG A 169 -7.56 9.39 -7.64
CA ARG A 169 -6.46 8.42 -7.60
C ARG A 169 -6.54 7.31 -8.65
N PHE A 170 -7.20 7.55 -9.79
CA PHE A 170 -7.34 6.60 -10.88
C PHE A 170 -6.57 6.99 -12.15
N MET A 171 -5.59 7.88 -12.08
CA MET A 171 -4.82 8.34 -13.25
C MET A 171 -4.09 7.20 -13.98
N HIS A 172 -3.68 6.15 -13.28
CA HIS A 172 -3.03 4.97 -13.86
C HIS A 172 -3.98 4.11 -14.72
N VAL A 173 -5.29 4.33 -14.64
CA VAL A 173 -6.28 3.54 -15.39
C VAL A 173 -6.12 3.71 -16.89
N ALA A 174 -5.84 4.93 -17.37
CA ALA A 174 -5.60 5.18 -18.79
C ALA A 174 -4.43 4.34 -19.33
N GLU A 175 -3.34 4.22 -18.57
CA GLU A 175 -2.19 3.40 -18.95
C GLU A 175 -2.50 1.89 -18.87
N LEU A 176 -3.30 1.44 -17.90
CA LEU A 176 -3.75 0.04 -17.84
C LEU A 176 -4.67 -0.30 -19.04
N GLN A 177 -5.50 0.66 -19.47
CA GLN A 177 -6.33 0.50 -20.67
C GLN A 177 -5.51 0.38 -21.94
N ARG A 178 -4.36 1.07 -22.03
CA ARG A 178 -3.38 0.90 -23.14
C ARG A 178 -2.81 -0.52 -23.19
N LEU A 179 -2.65 -1.17 -22.02
CA LEU A 179 -2.26 -2.58 -21.93
C LEU A 179 -3.44 -3.53 -22.23
N GLY A 180 -4.65 -3.03 -22.49
CA GLY A 180 -5.83 -3.83 -22.80
C GLY A 180 -6.79 -4.08 -21.64
N ALA A 181 -6.61 -3.42 -20.48
CA ALA A 181 -7.56 -3.52 -19.38
C ALA A 181 -8.90 -2.87 -19.74
N LYS A 182 -9.99 -3.49 -19.27
CA LYS A 182 -11.35 -2.95 -19.39
C LYS A 182 -11.79 -2.46 -18.01
N ILE A 183 -11.64 -1.17 -17.77
CA ILE A 183 -11.95 -0.50 -16.51
C ILE A 183 -12.86 0.68 -16.81
N ASN A 184 -13.97 0.80 -16.08
CA ASN A 184 -14.88 1.94 -16.13
C ASN A 184 -14.87 2.65 -14.78
N ILE A 185 -14.60 3.95 -14.79
CA ILE A 185 -14.58 4.79 -13.58
C ILE A 185 -15.93 5.49 -13.43
N GLN A 186 -16.54 5.35 -12.26
CA GLN A 186 -17.77 6.01 -11.85
C GLN A 186 -17.48 6.75 -10.52
N ASN A 187 -17.26 8.02 -10.58
CA ASN A 187 -16.86 8.83 -9.42
C ASN A 187 -15.59 8.26 -8.73
N ASN A 188 -15.73 7.77 -7.51
CA ASN A 188 -14.66 7.17 -6.73
C ASN A 188 -14.61 5.63 -6.82
N LYS A 189 -15.33 5.02 -7.77
CA LYS A 189 -15.42 3.57 -7.96
C LYS A 189 -14.92 3.16 -9.34
N ALA A 190 -14.02 2.19 -9.38
CA ALA A 190 -13.57 1.52 -10.59
C ALA A 190 -14.33 0.18 -10.74
N LEU A 191 -14.98 0.00 -11.87
CA LEU A 191 -15.58 -1.28 -12.31
C LEU A 191 -14.59 -1.96 -13.25
N ILE A 192 -14.18 -3.18 -12.94
CA ILE A 192 -13.10 -3.89 -13.61
C ILE A 192 -13.65 -5.16 -14.22
N GLU A 193 -13.49 -5.33 -15.53
CA GLU A 193 -13.71 -6.60 -16.20
C GLU A 193 -12.42 -7.42 -16.11
N GLY A 194 -12.53 -8.60 -15.52
CA GLY A 194 -11.41 -9.54 -15.41
C GLY A 194 -11.05 -10.24 -16.71
N ASN A 195 -10.27 -11.32 -16.61
CA ASN A 195 -9.75 -12.09 -17.75
C ASN A 195 -8.93 -11.24 -18.76
N THR A 196 -8.39 -10.11 -18.32
CA THR A 196 -7.57 -9.25 -19.18
C THR A 196 -6.35 -10.03 -19.68
N LYS A 197 -6.16 -10.03 -20.98
CA LYS A 197 -4.91 -10.46 -21.63
C LYS A 197 -4.09 -9.19 -21.88
N PHE A 198 -3.23 -8.84 -20.91
CA PHE A 198 -2.37 -7.69 -21.09
C PHE A 198 -1.44 -7.88 -22.27
N ILE A 199 -1.28 -6.83 -23.06
CA ILE A 199 -0.37 -6.74 -24.22
C ILE A 199 0.72 -5.71 -23.95
N GLY A 200 1.91 -5.94 -24.48
CA GLY A 200 3.02 -5.01 -24.33
C GLY A 200 2.72 -3.64 -24.93
N ALA A 201 3.09 -2.57 -24.23
CA ALA A 201 2.89 -1.19 -24.64
C ALA A 201 3.95 -0.25 -24.06
N GLU A 202 4.08 0.94 -24.66
CA GLU A 202 4.81 2.05 -24.05
C GLU A 202 3.91 2.76 -23.03
N LEU A 203 4.40 2.88 -21.81
CA LEU A 203 3.66 3.36 -20.64
C LEU A 203 4.36 4.54 -20.01
N MET A 204 3.59 5.45 -19.43
CA MET A 204 4.11 6.63 -18.76
C MET A 204 3.75 6.60 -17.27
N SER A 205 4.77 6.54 -16.42
CA SER A 205 4.58 6.65 -14.96
C SER A 205 4.19 8.07 -14.54
N SER A 206 3.18 8.20 -13.70
CA SER A 206 2.70 9.50 -13.19
C SER A 206 3.10 9.75 -11.73
N ASP A 207 3.18 8.69 -10.93
CA ASP A 207 3.51 8.72 -9.51
C ASP A 207 4.06 7.35 -9.06
N LEU A 208 4.55 7.26 -7.82
CA LEU A 208 5.16 6.05 -7.27
C LEU A 208 4.22 4.82 -7.34
N ARG A 209 2.95 4.97 -6.97
CA ARG A 209 2.01 3.84 -6.87
C ARG A 209 1.48 3.41 -8.23
N ALA A 210 1.23 4.38 -9.11
CA ALA A 210 0.95 4.09 -10.51
C ALA A 210 2.12 3.36 -11.18
N SER A 211 3.36 3.84 -10.96
CA SER A 211 4.57 3.24 -11.55
C SER A 211 4.67 1.75 -11.25
N VAL A 212 4.59 1.36 -9.97
CA VAL A 212 4.71 -0.06 -9.61
C VAL A 212 3.54 -0.91 -10.13
N ALA A 213 2.34 -0.37 -10.20
CA ALA A 213 1.19 -1.06 -10.78
C ALA A 213 1.40 -1.33 -12.29
N LEU A 214 1.94 -0.35 -13.02
CA LEU A 214 2.28 -0.52 -14.44
C LEU A 214 3.38 -1.55 -14.64
N VAL A 215 4.40 -1.59 -13.78
CA VAL A 215 5.43 -2.64 -13.81
C VAL A 215 4.80 -4.02 -13.57
N LEU A 216 3.92 -4.17 -12.58
CA LEU A 216 3.21 -5.42 -12.33
C LEU A 216 2.37 -5.88 -13.53
N ALA A 217 1.66 -4.96 -14.18
CA ALA A 217 0.90 -5.27 -15.39
C ALA A 217 1.80 -5.67 -16.56
N ALA A 218 2.95 -4.98 -16.73
CA ALA A 218 3.94 -5.28 -17.75
C ALA A 218 4.58 -6.67 -17.56
N ILE A 219 4.86 -7.10 -16.32
CA ILE A 219 5.43 -8.43 -16.01
C ILE A 219 4.51 -9.57 -16.51
N VAL A 220 3.19 -9.37 -16.51
CA VAL A 220 2.22 -10.39 -16.96
C VAL A 220 1.61 -10.09 -18.32
N ALA A 221 2.15 -9.12 -19.05
CA ALA A 221 1.75 -8.79 -20.40
C ALA A 221 2.45 -9.67 -21.44
N ASN A 222 1.76 -9.94 -22.54
CA ASN A 222 2.36 -10.59 -23.70
C ASN A 222 3.10 -9.54 -24.55
N GLY A 223 4.35 -9.79 -24.90
CA GLY A 223 5.17 -8.88 -25.69
C GLY A 223 5.99 -7.92 -24.82
N LYS A 224 6.62 -6.93 -25.46
CA LYS A 224 7.52 -5.97 -24.83
C LYS A 224 6.74 -4.78 -24.29
N SER A 225 6.98 -4.39 -23.05
CA SER A 225 6.54 -3.11 -22.47
C SER A 225 7.73 -2.22 -22.17
N ILE A 226 7.55 -0.93 -22.33
CA ILE A 226 8.53 0.10 -21.94
C ILE A 226 7.83 1.05 -20.98
N VAL A 227 8.39 1.19 -19.79
CA VAL A 227 7.85 2.09 -18.75
C VAL A 227 8.77 3.31 -18.66
N GLY A 228 8.27 4.47 -19.05
CA GLY A 228 8.98 5.75 -18.93
C GLY A 228 8.79 6.42 -17.56
N ARG A 229 9.67 7.37 -17.25
CA ARG A 229 9.68 8.15 -15.98
C ARG A 229 9.80 7.30 -14.73
N VAL A 230 10.63 6.28 -14.76
CA VAL A 230 10.83 5.32 -13.65
C VAL A 230 11.42 5.93 -12.37
N TYR A 231 11.94 7.15 -12.42
CA TYR A 231 12.42 7.88 -11.25
C TYR A 231 11.36 8.04 -10.14
N HIS A 232 10.08 7.91 -10.49
CA HIS A 232 9.00 7.84 -9.50
C HIS A 232 9.05 6.53 -8.72
N LEU A 233 9.44 5.43 -9.36
CA LEU A 233 9.55 4.10 -8.75
C LEU A 233 10.70 4.03 -7.74
N GLU A 234 11.86 4.62 -8.07
CA GLU A 234 13.07 4.63 -7.24
C GLU A 234 12.89 5.30 -5.88
N ARG A 235 11.78 6.02 -5.67
CA ARG A 235 11.44 6.64 -4.37
C ARG A 235 10.95 5.64 -3.32
N GLY A 236 10.66 4.41 -3.67
CA GLY A 236 10.10 3.42 -2.73
C GLY A 236 10.30 1.96 -3.13
N TYR A 237 11.02 1.70 -4.21
CA TYR A 237 11.39 0.35 -4.64
C TYR A 237 12.82 0.39 -5.18
N GLU A 238 13.69 -0.47 -4.64
CA GLU A 238 15.07 -0.67 -5.06
C GLU A 238 15.21 -1.84 -6.05
#